data_b597725388d396306fa7edf802b37327
#
_entry.id   b597725388d396306fa7edf802b37327
#
_cell.length_a   1.000
_cell.length_b   1.000
_cell.length_c   1.000
_cell.angle_alpha   90.00
_cell.angle_beta   90.00
_cell.angle_gamma   90.00
#
_symmetry.space_group_name_H-M   'P 1'
#
loop_
_entity.id
_entity.type
_entity.pdbx_description
1 polymer ?
#
loop_
_entity_poly.entity_id
_entity_poly.type
_entity_poly.pdbx_seq_one_letter_code
_entity_poly.pdbx_strand_id
1 'polypeptide(L)'
;YPDFAFGLDRNPLHSDDLNDRKWSHNLAEVRSICPHFGIMEQQSGGNGWTTRMEAPSPRPGQLTLWAMQSVAHGADYISFFRWRTCIFGTEIYWHGILDYDNRENRKYREVQDFYKKLKAIDGVCNSEYKAAFAIVKDYDNEWDTSVDAWHNRVAGASEQGIFKAAQLTHTPYDIVYLQEDSELTDLTKYPVLF
;
A
#
# COMPACT_ATOMS: atom_id res chain seq x y z
N TYR A 1 4.26 -2.16 5.24
CA TYR A 1 3.38 -3.11 5.96
C TYR A 1 1.99 -2.49 6.15
N PRO A 2 0.95 -3.04 5.53
CA PRO A 2 -0.42 -2.49 5.59
C PRO A 2 -1.01 -2.42 7.01
N ASP A 3 -0.56 -3.27 7.92
CA ASP A 3 -1.06 -3.32 9.30
C ASP A 3 -0.77 -2.06 10.11
N PHE A 4 0.24 -1.30 9.77
CA PHE A 4 0.47 -0.01 10.42
C PHE A 4 -0.69 0.98 10.21
N ALA A 5 -1.55 0.71 9.23
CA ALA A 5 -2.76 1.46 9.02
C ALA A 5 -3.79 1.29 10.16
N PHE A 6 -3.71 0.22 10.96
CA PHE A 6 -4.67 -0.04 12.05
C PHE A 6 -4.30 0.60 13.38
N GLY A 7 -3.04 0.96 13.56
CA GLY A 7 -2.55 1.39 14.86
C GLY A 7 -2.65 0.31 15.96
N LEU A 8 -2.14 0.62 17.12
CA LEU A 8 -2.17 -0.28 18.30
C LEU A 8 -3.29 0.05 19.29
N ASP A 9 -4.09 1.05 19.02
CA ASP A 9 -5.11 1.58 19.92
C ASP A 9 -6.34 0.70 20.09
N ARG A 10 -6.45 -0.36 19.28
CA ARG A 10 -7.54 -1.35 19.30
C ARG A 10 -8.95 -0.77 19.13
N ASN A 11 -9.05 0.49 18.77
CA ASN A 11 -10.38 1.07 18.51
C ASN A 11 -11.00 0.46 17.26
N PRO A 12 -12.32 0.22 17.27
CA PRO A 12 -13.03 -0.14 16.07
C PRO A 12 -12.80 0.94 15.02
N LEU A 13 -12.26 0.55 13.87
CA LEU A 13 -12.01 1.49 12.80
C LEU A 13 -13.32 1.80 12.09
N HIS A 14 -13.61 3.07 11.91
CA HIS A 14 -14.76 3.50 11.12
C HIS A 14 -14.51 3.17 9.64
N SER A 15 -15.58 2.87 8.92
CA SER A 15 -15.51 2.60 7.47
C SER A 15 -14.89 3.75 6.66
N ASP A 16 -14.97 4.96 7.20
CA ASP A 16 -14.44 6.18 6.59
C ASP A 16 -12.94 6.37 6.75
N ASP A 17 -12.30 5.59 7.62
CA ASP A 17 -10.88 5.76 7.97
C ASP A 17 -9.94 5.22 6.89
N LEU A 18 -10.45 4.57 5.85
CA LEU A 18 -9.70 4.01 4.73
C LEU A 18 -8.52 3.10 5.14
N ASN A 19 -8.60 2.46 6.31
CA ASN A 19 -7.44 1.78 6.89
C ASN A 19 -6.83 0.69 5.98
N ASP A 20 -7.67 -0.14 5.38
CA ASP A 20 -7.21 -1.13 4.41
C ASP A 20 -6.85 -0.51 3.04
N ARG A 21 -7.07 0.80 2.84
CA ARG A 21 -6.85 1.51 1.59
C ARG A 21 -5.70 2.52 1.63
N LYS A 22 -5.23 2.90 2.81
CA LYS A 22 -4.12 3.88 2.97
C LYS A 22 -2.89 3.48 2.17
N TRP A 23 -2.66 2.19 2.05
CA TRP A 23 -1.57 1.63 1.27
C TRP A 23 -1.61 2.02 -0.22
N SER A 24 -2.80 2.28 -0.77
CA SER A 24 -2.96 2.74 -2.16
C SER A 24 -2.19 4.00 -2.47
N HIS A 25 -2.13 4.93 -1.53
CA HIS A 25 -1.40 6.20 -1.72
C HIS A 25 0.09 5.93 -1.89
N ASN A 26 0.69 5.16 -1.01
CA ASN A 26 2.10 4.78 -1.08
C ASN A 26 2.43 4.01 -2.38
N LEU A 27 1.51 3.15 -2.84
CA LEU A 27 1.68 2.44 -4.12
C LEU A 27 1.66 3.39 -5.32
N ALA A 28 0.82 4.43 -5.28
CA ALA A 28 0.81 5.47 -6.30
C ALA A 28 2.11 6.29 -6.28
N GLU A 29 2.64 6.61 -5.10
CA GLU A 29 3.94 7.29 -4.95
C GLU A 29 5.09 6.43 -5.51
N VAL A 30 5.15 5.15 -5.17
CA VAL A 30 6.18 4.24 -5.69
C VAL A 30 6.10 4.16 -7.21
N ARG A 31 4.90 4.04 -7.77
CA ARG A 31 4.69 3.99 -9.23
C ARG A 31 5.14 5.28 -9.92
N SER A 32 5.00 6.44 -9.28
CA SER A 32 5.45 7.72 -9.84
C SER A 32 6.97 7.79 -10.03
N ILE A 33 7.71 7.09 -9.16
CA ILE A 33 9.18 7.01 -9.21
C ILE A 33 9.63 5.93 -10.20
N CYS A 34 8.98 4.78 -10.15
CA CYS A 34 9.29 3.64 -11.00
C CYS A 34 8.01 2.90 -11.38
N PRO A 35 7.62 2.88 -12.67
CA PRO A 35 6.41 2.18 -13.09
C PRO A 35 6.51 0.65 -12.94
N HIS A 36 7.74 0.13 -12.88
CA HIS A 36 8.02 -1.28 -12.64
C HIS A 36 8.49 -1.46 -11.20
N PHE A 37 7.66 -2.01 -10.35
CA PHE A 37 7.96 -2.20 -8.94
C PHE A 37 7.39 -3.51 -8.41
N GLY A 38 7.91 -3.96 -7.28
CA GLY A 38 7.42 -5.13 -6.58
C GLY A 38 7.29 -4.92 -5.08
N ILE A 39 6.47 -5.73 -4.46
CA ILE A 39 6.34 -5.76 -3.01
C ILE A 39 7.31 -6.80 -2.45
N MET A 40 8.42 -6.32 -1.91
CA MET A 40 9.48 -7.17 -1.36
C MET A 40 9.07 -7.87 -0.06
N GLU A 41 8.22 -7.22 0.73
CA GLU A 41 7.74 -7.73 2.02
C GLU A 41 6.26 -7.45 2.21
N GLN A 42 5.42 -8.33 1.69
CA GLN A 42 4.01 -8.33 2.03
C GLN A 42 3.82 -9.04 3.37
N GLN A 43 3.26 -8.33 4.34
CA GLN A 43 2.95 -8.91 5.65
C GLN A 43 2.14 -10.20 5.51
N SER A 44 2.51 -11.24 6.26
CA SER A 44 1.83 -12.54 6.25
C SER A 44 1.22 -12.94 7.60
N GLY A 45 1.60 -12.32 8.68
CA GLY A 45 1.12 -12.61 10.03
C GLY A 45 1.20 -11.42 10.96
N GLY A 46 0.99 -11.62 12.25
CA GLY A 46 1.25 -10.60 13.26
C GLY A 46 2.73 -10.25 13.29
N ASN A 47 3.03 -8.99 13.56
CA ASN A 47 4.41 -8.47 13.56
C ASN A 47 4.83 -8.04 14.96
N GLY A 48 6.07 -8.31 15.30
CA GLY A 48 6.62 -7.83 16.56
C GLY A 48 8.07 -8.24 16.77
N TRP A 49 8.69 -7.51 17.64
CA TRP A 49 10.03 -7.81 18.16
C TRP A 49 9.90 -8.54 19.49
N THR A 50 11.00 -9.08 20.01
CA THR A 50 11.02 -9.72 21.34
C THR A 50 10.54 -8.82 22.45
N THR A 51 10.60 -7.51 22.25
CA THR A 51 10.22 -6.51 23.26
C THR A 51 8.76 -6.09 23.18
N ARG A 52 8.11 -6.21 22.02
CA ARG A 52 6.71 -5.80 21.83
C ARG A 52 6.11 -6.35 20.55
N MET A 53 4.80 -6.54 20.58
CA MET A 53 4.00 -6.71 19.34
C MET A 53 3.70 -5.32 18.74
N GLU A 54 3.84 -5.19 17.43
CA GLU A 54 3.60 -3.93 16.70
C GLU A 54 2.33 -3.95 15.88
N ALA A 55 1.95 -5.11 15.34
CA ALA A 55 0.75 -5.21 14.54
C ALA A 55 0.04 -6.55 14.78
N PRO A 56 -1.30 -6.55 14.76
CA PRO A 56 -2.09 -7.76 14.96
C PRO A 56 -1.97 -8.72 13.77
N SER A 57 -2.40 -9.95 13.99
CA SER A 57 -2.51 -10.93 12.90
C SER A 57 -3.60 -10.51 11.90
N PRO A 58 -3.33 -10.61 10.59
CA PRO A 58 -4.30 -10.26 9.57
C PRO A 58 -5.62 -11.01 9.73
N ARG A 59 -6.72 -10.31 9.57
CA ARG A 59 -8.07 -10.89 9.56
C ARG A 59 -8.28 -11.79 8.34
N PRO A 60 -9.25 -12.72 8.38
CA PRO A 60 -9.62 -13.50 7.21
C PRO A 60 -9.94 -12.60 6.00
N GLY A 61 -9.32 -12.89 4.85
CA GLY A 61 -9.46 -12.12 3.61
C GLY A 61 -8.52 -10.92 3.47
N GLN A 62 -7.88 -10.49 4.53
CA GLN A 62 -7.05 -9.28 4.54
C GLN A 62 -5.74 -9.47 3.77
N LEU A 63 -5.11 -10.63 3.83
CA LEU A 63 -3.92 -10.93 3.03
C LEU A 63 -4.22 -10.86 1.53
N THR A 64 -5.35 -11.44 1.11
CA THR A 64 -5.80 -11.36 -0.28
C THR A 64 -6.10 -9.92 -0.69
N LEU A 65 -6.79 -9.15 0.17
CA LEU A 65 -7.12 -7.76 -0.10
C LEU A 65 -5.87 -6.91 -0.34
N TRP A 66 -4.89 -6.98 0.55
CA TRP A 66 -3.64 -6.22 0.43
C TRP A 66 -2.82 -6.61 -0.79
N ALA A 67 -2.70 -7.91 -1.06
CA ALA A 67 -1.97 -8.39 -2.22
C ALA A 67 -2.66 -7.99 -3.54
N MET A 68 -3.99 -8.13 -3.62
CA MET A 68 -4.74 -7.70 -4.81
C MET A 68 -4.72 -6.18 -5.00
N GLN A 69 -4.68 -5.40 -3.92
CA GLN A 69 -4.49 -3.96 -4.02
C GLN A 69 -3.14 -3.61 -4.67
N SER A 70 -2.08 -4.31 -4.28
CA SER A 70 -0.76 -4.12 -4.91
C SER A 70 -0.77 -4.49 -6.40
N VAL A 71 -1.43 -5.60 -6.77
CA VAL A 71 -1.64 -5.98 -8.18
C VAL A 71 -2.41 -4.90 -8.93
N ALA A 72 -3.51 -4.41 -8.36
CA ALA A 72 -4.34 -3.37 -8.97
C ALA A 72 -3.59 -2.04 -9.18
N HIS A 73 -2.55 -1.79 -8.39
CA HIS A 73 -1.67 -0.62 -8.54
C HIS A 73 -0.47 -0.87 -9.47
N GLY A 74 -0.37 -2.05 -10.08
CA GLY A 74 0.66 -2.34 -11.08
C GLY A 74 1.92 -2.99 -10.53
N ALA A 75 1.89 -3.59 -9.32
CA ALA A 75 3.04 -4.34 -8.83
C ALA A 75 3.33 -5.56 -9.71
N ASP A 76 4.58 -5.71 -10.16
CA ASP A 76 5.02 -6.80 -11.02
C ASP A 76 5.16 -8.13 -10.26
N TYR A 77 5.44 -8.06 -8.96
CA TYR A 77 5.50 -9.24 -8.10
C TYR A 77 5.17 -8.91 -6.65
N ILE A 78 4.81 -9.97 -5.90
CA ILE A 78 4.57 -9.88 -4.46
C ILE A 78 5.32 -10.99 -3.76
N SER A 79 6.18 -10.62 -2.80
CA SER A 79 6.89 -11.52 -1.91
C SER A 79 6.34 -11.39 -0.51
N PHE A 80 5.85 -12.48 0.05
CA PHE A 80 5.33 -12.49 1.42
C PHE A 80 6.47 -12.63 2.43
N PHE A 81 6.50 -11.78 3.41
CA PHE A 81 7.38 -11.91 4.54
C PHE A 81 6.60 -12.47 5.73
N ARG A 82 6.84 -13.68 6.09
CA ARG A 82 7.78 -14.67 5.57
C ARG A 82 7.09 -16.02 5.38
N TRP A 83 7.80 -17.00 4.81
CA TRP A 83 7.23 -18.34 4.64
C TRP A 83 6.90 -19.00 5.98
N ARG A 84 7.84 -19.00 6.92
CA ARG A 84 7.70 -19.66 8.22
C ARG A 84 8.15 -18.75 9.36
N THR A 85 7.40 -18.78 10.46
CA THR A 85 7.74 -18.06 11.68
C THR A 85 9.04 -18.60 12.30
N CYS A 86 9.96 -17.70 12.68
CA CYS A 86 11.18 -18.08 13.39
C CYS A 86 10.86 -18.60 14.79
N ILE A 87 11.62 -19.59 15.23
CA ILE A 87 11.48 -20.18 16.57
C ILE A 87 12.53 -19.68 17.56
N PHE A 88 13.45 -18.83 17.10
CA PHE A 88 14.49 -18.21 17.94
C PHE A 88 14.91 -16.87 17.33
N GLY A 89 15.62 -16.06 18.14
CA GLY A 89 16.10 -14.73 17.72
C GLY A 89 15.11 -13.61 18.02
N THR A 90 15.48 -12.40 17.64
CA THR A 90 14.71 -11.18 17.95
C THR A 90 13.37 -11.10 17.19
N GLU A 91 13.25 -11.80 16.08
CA GLU A 91 12.09 -11.77 15.20
C GLU A 91 11.11 -12.95 15.42
N ILE A 92 11.10 -13.54 16.59
CA ILE A 92 10.20 -14.66 16.91
C ILE A 92 8.71 -14.28 16.82
N TYR A 93 8.38 -13.00 16.91
CA TYR A 93 7.01 -12.49 16.79
C TYR A 93 6.65 -11.98 15.39
N TRP A 94 7.57 -12.07 14.43
CA TRP A 94 7.27 -11.82 13.03
C TRP A 94 6.73 -13.09 12.39
N HIS A 95 5.40 -13.22 12.40
CA HIS A 95 4.73 -14.41 11.95
C HIS A 95 4.73 -14.55 10.43
N GLY A 96 5.15 -15.72 9.97
CA GLY A 96 5.08 -16.11 8.58
C GLY A 96 3.70 -16.60 8.13
N ILE A 97 3.63 -17.08 6.90
CA ILE A 97 2.48 -17.81 6.37
C ILE A 97 2.21 -19.05 7.22
N LEU A 98 3.27 -19.81 7.54
CA LEU A 98 3.23 -20.91 8.48
C LEU A 98 3.63 -20.43 9.87
N ASP A 99 2.92 -20.93 10.88
CA ASP A 99 3.21 -20.64 12.29
C ASP A 99 4.36 -21.50 12.83
N TYR A 100 4.60 -21.46 14.15
CA TYR A 100 5.70 -22.16 14.81
C TYR A 100 5.67 -23.68 14.62
N ASP A 101 4.47 -24.24 14.53
CA ASP A 101 4.24 -25.68 14.34
C ASP A 101 4.41 -26.16 12.89
N ASN A 102 4.66 -25.21 11.97
CA ASN A 102 4.87 -25.47 10.55
C ASN A 102 3.71 -26.19 9.85
N ARG A 103 2.48 -26.07 10.38
CA ARG A 103 1.29 -26.66 9.81
C ARG A 103 0.53 -25.72 8.89
N GLU A 104 -0.18 -26.29 7.95
CA GLU A 104 -1.14 -25.56 7.15
C GLU A 104 -2.22 -24.92 8.03
N ASN A 105 -2.34 -23.63 7.93
CA ASN A 105 -3.29 -22.82 8.69
C ASN A 105 -4.17 -21.97 7.75
N ARG A 106 -4.97 -21.09 8.33
CA ARG A 106 -5.83 -20.18 7.57
C ARG A 106 -5.04 -19.30 6.59
N LYS A 107 -3.92 -18.73 7.04
CA LYS A 107 -3.07 -17.81 6.23
C LYS A 107 -2.50 -18.52 5.01
N TYR A 108 -2.02 -19.76 5.20
CA TYR A 108 -1.53 -20.60 4.12
C TYR A 108 -2.60 -20.84 3.04
N ARG A 109 -3.82 -21.19 3.45
CA ARG A 109 -4.93 -21.41 2.52
C ARG A 109 -5.34 -20.11 1.82
N GLU A 110 -5.34 -18.99 2.53
CA GLU A 110 -5.66 -17.69 1.96
C GLU A 110 -4.64 -17.27 0.90
N VAL A 111 -3.34 -17.49 1.14
CA VAL A 111 -2.29 -17.22 0.14
C VAL A 111 -2.41 -18.16 -1.06
N GLN A 112 -2.73 -19.43 -0.86
CA GLN A 112 -3.03 -20.35 -1.98
C GLN A 112 -4.20 -19.84 -2.83
N ASP A 113 -5.27 -19.39 -2.17
CA ASP A 113 -6.46 -18.88 -2.87
C ASP A 113 -6.18 -17.54 -3.58
N PHE A 114 -5.32 -16.70 -3.02
CA PHE A 114 -4.83 -15.52 -3.71
C PHE A 114 -4.14 -15.88 -5.03
N TYR A 115 -3.22 -16.83 -5.04
CA TYR A 115 -2.54 -17.25 -6.26
C TYR A 115 -3.47 -17.90 -7.29
N LYS A 116 -4.49 -18.64 -6.84
CA LYS A 116 -5.53 -19.14 -7.76
C LYS A 116 -6.32 -18.00 -8.41
N LYS A 117 -6.69 -16.98 -7.62
CA LYS A 117 -7.39 -15.78 -8.12
C LYS A 117 -6.51 -14.99 -9.08
N LEU A 118 -5.23 -14.80 -8.73
CA LEU A 118 -4.27 -14.11 -9.60
C LEU A 118 -4.16 -14.81 -10.96
N LYS A 119 -4.05 -16.13 -10.96
CA LYS A 119 -4.02 -16.92 -12.20
C LYS A 119 -5.32 -16.78 -13.02
N ALA A 120 -6.45 -16.61 -12.37
CA ALA A 120 -7.74 -16.42 -13.06
C ALA A 120 -7.84 -15.04 -13.75
N ILE A 121 -7.07 -14.05 -13.32
CA ILE A 121 -7.01 -12.72 -13.91
C ILE A 121 -5.72 -12.48 -14.71
N ASP A 122 -5.05 -13.53 -15.15
CA ASP A 122 -3.79 -13.45 -15.90
C ASP A 122 -3.86 -12.53 -17.12
N GLY A 123 -5.03 -12.42 -17.74
CA GLY A 123 -5.27 -11.53 -18.88
C GLY A 123 -5.17 -10.03 -18.58
N VAL A 124 -5.17 -9.61 -17.29
CA VAL A 124 -4.94 -8.22 -16.89
C VAL A 124 -3.51 -7.99 -16.37
N CYS A 125 -2.75 -9.04 -16.17
CA CYS A 125 -1.34 -8.93 -15.81
C CYS A 125 -0.57 -8.27 -16.95
N ASN A 126 0.37 -7.40 -16.62
CA ASN A 126 1.11 -6.56 -17.58
C ASN A 126 0.26 -5.53 -18.34
N SER A 127 -0.97 -5.26 -17.88
CA SER A 127 -1.76 -4.15 -18.40
C SER A 127 -1.23 -2.82 -17.89
N GLU A 128 -1.30 -1.79 -18.74
CA GLU A 128 -0.95 -0.42 -18.34
C GLU A 128 -1.97 0.12 -17.34
N TYR A 129 -1.48 0.71 -16.24
CA TYR A 129 -2.32 1.43 -15.30
C TYR A 129 -2.77 2.76 -15.92
N LYS A 130 -4.08 2.99 -15.96
CA LYS A 130 -4.65 4.23 -16.51
C LYS A 130 -5.28 5.07 -15.43
N ALA A 131 -4.64 6.18 -15.13
CA ALA A 131 -5.15 7.18 -14.20
C ALA A 131 -6.20 8.09 -14.85
N ALA A 132 -7.22 8.45 -14.10
CA ALA A 132 -8.24 9.42 -14.51
C ALA A 132 -7.81 10.86 -14.23
N PHE A 133 -6.87 11.07 -13.31
CA PHE A 133 -6.30 12.38 -12.97
C PHE A 133 -4.91 12.19 -12.34
N ALA A 134 -4.19 13.29 -12.13
CA ALA A 134 -2.95 13.28 -11.38
C ALA A 134 -2.96 14.27 -10.22
N ILE A 135 -2.29 13.89 -9.13
CA ILE A 135 -1.87 14.80 -8.06
C ILE A 135 -0.45 15.24 -8.40
N VAL A 136 -0.28 16.54 -8.60
CA VAL A 136 1.02 17.13 -8.93
C VAL A 136 1.72 17.53 -7.64
N LYS A 137 2.93 17.06 -7.47
CA LYS A 137 3.76 17.32 -6.27
C LYS A 137 5.09 17.95 -6.68
N ASP A 138 5.65 18.69 -5.75
CA ASP A 138 6.95 19.35 -5.87
C ASP A 138 7.67 19.18 -4.53
N TYR A 139 8.89 18.67 -4.56
CA TYR A 139 9.68 18.44 -3.36
C TYR A 139 10.02 19.73 -2.62
N ASP A 140 10.30 20.81 -3.36
CA ASP A 140 10.62 22.10 -2.74
C ASP A 140 9.42 22.64 -1.97
N ASN A 141 8.23 22.50 -2.54
CA ASN A 141 6.99 22.87 -1.87
C ASN A 141 6.70 21.95 -0.66
N GLU A 142 7.00 20.67 -0.74
CA GLU A 142 6.84 19.75 0.39
C GLU A 142 7.80 20.10 1.54
N TRP A 143 9.05 20.43 1.22
CA TRP A 143 10.02 20.84 2.22
C TRP A 143 9.67 22.18 2.85
N ASP A 144 9.28 23.15 2.05
CA ASP A 144 8.83 24.45 2.54
C ASP A 144 7.63 24.30 3.48
N THR A 145 6.61 23.54 3.07
CA THR A 145 5.43 23.29 3.91
C THR A 145 5.76 22.51 5.18
N SER A 146 6.83 21.72 5.21
CA SER A 146 7.23 20.97 6.41
C SER A 146 7.75 21.86 7.52
N VAL A 147 8.29 23.04 7.19
CA VAL A 147 8.81 24.02 8.13
C VAL A 147 7.89 25.22 8.31
N ASP A 148 6.97 25.44 7.39
CA ASP A 148 5.99 26.53 7.46
C ASP A 148 4.79 26.14 8.34
N ALA A 149 4.67 26.81 9.48
CA ALA A 149 3.58 26.57 10.41
C ALA A 149 2.17 26.90 9.86
N TRP A 150 2.10 27.72 8.80
CA TRP A 150 0.84 28.17 8.21
C TRP A 150 0.34 27.27 7.09
N HIS A 151 1.20 26.82 6.19
CA HIS A 151 0.84 26.08 5.00
C HIS A 151 0.88 24.55 5.16
N ASN A 152 1.67 24.04 6.09
CA ASN A 152 1.82 22.60 6.32
C ASN A 152 0.48 21.85 6.41
N ARG A 153 -0.48 22.39 7.16
CA ARG A 153 -1.80 21.75 7.34
C ARG A 153 -2.65 21.78 6.08
N VAL A 154 -2.49 22.78 5.24
CA VAL A 154 -3.31 22.95 4.04
C VAL A 154 -2.90 21.97 2.96
N ALA A 155 -1.59 21.85 2.67
CA ALA A 155 -1.07 20.94 1.66
C ALA A 155 -1.43 19.48 1.99
N GLY A 156 -1.10 19.00 3.18
CA GLY A 156 -1.40 17.65 3.61
C GLY A 156 -2.91 17.36 3.69
N ALA A 157 -3.73 18.34 4.10
CA ALA A 157 -5.18 18.15 4.16
C ALA A 157 -5.79 18.07 2.75
N SER A 158 -5.30 18.85 1.79
CA SER A 158 -5.73 18.81 0.39
C SER A 158 -5.42 17.47 -0.24
N GLU A 159 -4.19 16.99 -0.13
CA GLU A 159 -3.77 15.69 -0.63
C GLU A 159 -4.58 14.54 -0.04
N GLN A 160 -4.75 14.52 1.28
CA GLN A 160 -5.57 13.51 1.97
C GLN A 160 -7.04 13.58 1.57
N GLY A 161 -7.57 14.76 1.33
CA GLY A 161 -8.94 14.96 0.85
C GLY A 161 -9.14 14.39 -0.56
N ILE A 162 -8.22 14.66 -1.47
CA ILE A 162 -8.24 14.13 -2.85
C ILE A 162 -8.07 12.61 -2.81
N PHE A 163 -7.11 12.11 -2.05
CA PHE A 163 -6.91 10.67 -1.87
C PHE A 163 -8.19 9.98 -1.35
N LYS A 164 -8.80 10.53 -0.29
CA LYS A 164 -10.04 9.98 0.27
C LYS A 164 -11.17 9.97 -0.75
N ALA A 165 -11.35 11.05 -1.49
CA ALA A 165 -12.35 11.13 -2.55
C ALA A 165 -12.11 10.07 -3.64
N ALA A 166 -10.87 9.95 -4.11
CA ALA A 166 -10.48 8.95 -5.11
C ALA A 166 -10.78 7.51 -4.65
N GLN A 167 -10.45 7.20 -3.39
CA GLN A 167 -10.71 5.88 -2.82
C GLN A 167 -12.20 5.57 -2.68
N LEU A 168 -13.01 6.53 -2.27
CA LEU A 168 -14.46 6.37 -2.10
C LEU A 168 -15.20 6.27 -3.42
N THR A 169 -14.71 6.92 -4.46
CA THR A 169 -15.29 6.88 -5.82
C THR A 169 -14.66 5.81 -6.71
N HIS A 170 -13.67 5.06 -6.21
CA HIS A 170 -12.90 4.09 -7.00
C HIS A 170 -12.26 4.70 -8.25
N THR A 171 -11.81 5.94 -8.16
CA THR A 171 -11.21 6.67 -9.27
C THR A 171 -9.68 6.50 -9.24
N PRO A 172 -9.08 5.87 -10.26
CA PRO A 172 -7.64 5.67 -10.32
C PRO A 172 -6.93 7.00 -10.56
N TYR A 173 -5.77 7.19 -9.92
CA TYR A 173 -4.97 8.41 -10.07
C TYR A 173 -3.48 8.09 -10.05
N ASP A 174 -2.70 9.01 -10.62
CA ASP A 174 -1.26 9.04 -10.52
C ASP A 174 -0.79 10.18 -9.60
N ILE A 175 0.42 10.04 -9.09
CA ILE A 175 1.18 11.12 -8.50
C ILE A 175 2.28 11.48 -9.48
N VAL A 176 2.48 12.77 -9.73
CA VAL A 176 3.53 13.28 -10.64
C VAL A 176 4.36 14.30 -9.89
N TYR A 177 5.62 13.98 -9.68
CA TYR A 177 6.58 14.92 -9.11
C TYR A 177 7.17 15.80 -10.22
N LEU A 178 7.01 17.10 -10.05
CA LEU A 178 7.68 18.07 -10.91
C LEU A 178 9.16 18.16 -10.53
N GLN A 179 10.01 18.21 -11.54
CA GLN A 179 11.44 18.43 -11.44
C GLN A 179 11.82 19.62 -12.31
N GLU A 180 13.00 20.19 -12.12
CA GLU A 180 13.45 21.36 -12.89
C GLU A 180 13.43 21.13 -14.41
N ASP A 181 13.65 19.89 -14.85
CA ASP A 181 13.66 19.47 -16.25
C ASP A 181 12.32 18.88 -16.72
N SER A 182 11.27 18.91 -15.89
CA SER A 182 9.95 18.41 -16.27
C SER A 182 9.34 19.24 -17.40
N GLU A 183 8.88 18.57 -18.44
CA GLU A 183 8.14 19.21 -19.53
C GLU A 183 6.64 19.23 -19.23
N LEU A 184 5.97 20.35 -19.50
CA LEU A 184 4.51 20.44 -19.35
C LEU A 184 3.75 19.42 -20.20
N THR A 185 4.35 18.93 -21.28
CA THR A 185 3.80 17.88 -22.13
C THR A 185 3.57 16.57 -21.38
N ASP A 186 4.35 16.29 -20.35
CA ASP A 186 4.20 15.07 -19.53
C ASP A 186 2.89 15.07 -18.74
N LEU A 187 2.32 16.24 -18.49
CA LEU A 187 1.06 16.41 -17.77
C LEU A 187 -0.16 16.34 -18.69
N THR A 188 0.02 16.53 -20.00
CA THR A 188 -1.10 16.65 -20.96
C THR A 188 -1.88 15.35 -21.14
N LYS A 189 -1.34 14.21 -20.70
CA LYS A 189 -2.03 12.93 -20.71
C LYS A 189 -3.17 12.82 -19.68
N TYR A 190 -3.17 13.71 -18.69
CA TYR A 190 -4.19 13.72 -17.65
C TYR A 190 -5.29 14.75 -17.94
N PRO A 191 -6.56 14.38 -17.92
CA PRO A 191 -7.65 15.31 -18.15
C PRO A 191 -7.86 16.29 -16.98
N VAL A 192 -7.40 15.95 -15.79
CA VAL A 192 -7.51 16.77 -14.56
C VAL A 192 -6.21 16.69 -13.77
N LEU A 193 -5.77 17.82 -13.25
CA LEU A 193 -4.61 17.95 -12.36
C LEU A 193 -5.06 18.62 -11.06
N PHE A 194 -4.54 18.15 -9.94
CA PHE A 194 -4.72 18.74 -8.61
C PHE A 194 -3.37 19.15 -8.04
#